data_46719f977cf226f7155bb848cdc54661
#
_entry.id   46719f977cf226f7155bb848cdc54661
#
_cell.length_a   1.000
_cell.length_b   1.000
_cell.length_c   1.000
_cell.angle_alpha   90.00
_cell.angle_beta   90.00
_cell.angle_gamma   90.00
#
_symmetry.space_group_name_H-M   'P 1'
#
loop_
_entity.id
_entity.type
_entity.pdbx_description
1 polymer ?
#
loop_
_entity_poly.entity_id
_entity_poly.type
_entity_poly.pdbx_seq_one_letter_code
_entity_poly.pdbx_strand_id
1 'polypeptide(L)'
;LKPVEKTKSRLNAVVKLAKRKDVTALINACDAGREGELIFRLIAQHTKAPQKVERLWLQSMTPQAIRDGFTHLRSDEDLHNLANAARCRSESDWLVGINGTRAMTAFNSKSGGFFLTTVGRVQTPTLSIVVEREELIRKFISRDYWEVSAEFICAAGIYQGRWFDPKFKKESKDAAIDPEKKESRLWSEAAAASIVAACHDKAGKVTEESKPSSQAAPQLFDLTSLQREANARFGFSAKNTLGLAQALYERHKVLTYPRTDSRALP
;
A
#
# COMPACT_ATOMS: atom_id res chain seq x y z
N LEU A 1 -11.37 23.43 -16.76
CA LEU A 1 -12.15 22.20 -16.48
C LEU A 1 -13.56 22.36 -17.09
N LYS A 2 -14.07 21.27 -17.67
CA LYS A 2 -15.44 21.24 -18.21
C LYS A 2 -16.31 20.27 -17.39
N PRO A 3 -17.56 20.63 -17.08
CA PRO A 3 -18.51 19.72 -16.44
C PRO A 3 -18.72 18.45 -17.27
N VAL A 4 -18.86 17.33 -16.61
CA VAL A 4 -19.20 16.06 -17.26
C VAL A 4 -20.70 16.02 -17.52
N GLU A 5 -21.13 15.83 -18.77
CA GLU A 5 -22.54 15.90 -19.16
C GLU A 5 -23.44 14.97 -18.34
N LYS A 6 -23.00 13.75 -18.08
CA LYS A 6 -23.74 12.75 -17.26
C LYS A 6 -24.10 13.23 -15.85
N THR A 7 -23.31 14.14 -15.26
CA THR A 7 -23.49 14.64 -13.89
C THR A 7 -23.81 16.13 -13.81
N LYS A 8 -24.00 16.77 -14.95
CA LYS A 8 -24.23 18.22 -15.05
C LYS A 8 -25.48 18.70 -14.30
N SER A 9 -26.54 17.92 -14.29
CA SER A 9 -27.76 18.24 -13.53
C SER A 9 -27.49 18.34 -12.01
N ARG A 10 -26.68 17.42 -11.47
CA ARG A 10 -26.29 17.46 -10.06
C ARG A 10 -25.38 18.65 -9.74
N LEU A 11 -24.44 18.95 -10.62
CA LEU A 11 -23.59 20.14 -10.47
C LEU A 11 -24.43 21.41 -10.49
N ASN A 12 -25.38 21.54 -11.41
CA ASN A 12 -26.29 22.69 -11.48
C ASN A 12 -27.14 22.85 -10.21
N ALA A 13 -27.59 21.75 -9.61
CA ALA A 13 -28.29 21.78 -8.34
C ALA A 13 -27.41 22.33 -7.21
N VAL A 14 -26.15 21.86 -7.12
CA VAL A 14 -25.16 22.36 -6.15
C VAL A 14 -24.90 23.86 -6.38
N VAL A 15 -24.70 24.29 -7.61
CA VAL A 15 -24.50 25.71 -7.97
C VAL A 15 -25.68 26.57 -7.53
N LYS A 16 -26.93 26.10 -7.80
CA LYS A 16 -28.14 26.79 -7.41
C LYS A 16 -28.26 26.95 -5.88
N LEU A 17 -27.96 25.88 -5.14
CA LEU A 17 -28.00 25.89 -3.67
C LEU A 17 -26.91 26.82 -3.10
N ALA A 18 -25.68 26.73 -3.59
CA ALA A 18 -24.56 27.55 -3.11
C ALA A 18 -24.75 29.05 -3.37
N LYS A 19 -25.56 29.42 -4.37
CA LYS A 19 -25.86 30.85 -4.70
C LYS A 19 -27.12 31.40 -4.04
N ARG A 20 -27.76 30.66 -3.16
CA ARG A 20 -28.94 31.16 -2.43
C ARG A 20 -28.52 32.29 -1.48
N LYS A 21 -29.38 33.31 -1.36
CA LYS A 21 -29.12 34.48 -0.51
C LYS A 21 -29.15 34.19 0.97
N ASP A 22 -29.83 33.13 1.38
CA ASP A 22 -29.95 32.67 2.76
C ASP A 22 -28.80 31.76 3.21
N VAL A 23 -27.88 31.39 2.30
CA VAL A 23 -26.68 30.60 2.62
C VAL A 23 -25.56 31.54 3.06
N THR A 24 -25.15 31.40 4.31
CA THR A 24 -24.11 32.25 4.94
C THR A 24 -22.71 31.64 4.85
N ALA A 25 -22.59 30.31 4.81
CA ALA A 25 -21.32 29.60 4.71
C ALA A 25 -21.44 28.33 3.88
N LEU A 26 -20.33 27.90 3.31
CA LEU A 26 -20.17 26.61 2.65
C LEU A 26 -19.26 25.73 3.50
N ILE A 27 -19.77 24.59 3.92
CA ILE A 27 -19.00 23.62 4.71
C ILE A 27 -18.49 22.52 3.80
N ASN A 28 -17.16 22.39 3.69
CA ASN A 28 -16.54 21.27 3.02
C ASN A 28 -16.60 20.03 3.92
N ALA A 29 -17.54 19.15 3.65
CA ALA A 29 -17.76 17.89 4.34
C ALA A 29 -17.32 16.66 3.51
N CYS A 30 -16.47 16.88 2.49
CA CYS A 30 -15.86 15.78 1.74
C CYS A 30 -14.87 15.00 2.63
N ASP A 31 -14.44 13.82 2.16
CA ASP A 31 -13.50 12.98 2.90
C ASP A 31 -12.27 13.76 3.42
N ALA A 32 -11.82 13.40 4.61
CA ALA A 32 -10.69 14.04 5.28
C ALA A 32 -9.36 13.64 4.60
N GLY A 33 -8.99 14.36 3.55
CA GLY A 33 -7.79 14.12 2.77
C GLY A 33 -7.67 14.99 1.53
N ARG A 34 -6.59 14.82 0.78
CA ARG A 34 -6.28 15.58 -0.44
C ARG A 34 -7.37 15.50 -1.50
N GLU A 35 -7.94 14.31 -1.71
CA GLU A 35 -8.97 14.09 -2.74
C GLU A 35 -10.27 14.84 -2.40
N GLY A 36 -10.72 14.74 -1.14
CA GLY A 36 -11.92 15.49 -0.69
C GLY A 36 -11.72 17.00 -0.77
N GLU A 37 -10.52 17.48 -0.45
CA GLU A 37 -10.18 18.89 -0.59
C GLU A 37 -10.21 19.34 -2.06
N LEU A 38 -9.61 18.56 -2.97
CA LEU A 38 -9.62 18.86 -4.40
C LEU A 38 -11.04 18.91 -4.96
N ILE A 39 -11.89 17.93 -4.64
CA ILE A 39 -13.27 17.87 -5.11
C ILE A 39 -14.04 19.14 -4.70
N PHE A 40 -13.95 19.50 -3.43
CA PHE A 40 -14.62 20.69 -2.94
C PHE A 40 -14.11 21.97 -3.62
N ARG A 41 -12.79 22.15 -3.73
CA ARG A 41 -12.16 23.33 -4.37
C ARG A 41 -12.59 23.50 -5.82
N LEU A 42 -12.67 22.41 -6.58
CA LEU A 42 -13.15 22.47 -7.96
C LEU A 42 -14.62 22.89 -8.04
N ILE A 43 -15.47 22.44 -7.12
CA ILE A 43 -16.86 22.83 -7.04
C ILE A 43 -16.97 24.32 -6.63
N ALA A 44 -16.27 24.73 -5.58
CA ALA A 44 -16.27 26.11 -5.10
C ALA A 44 -15.78 27.07 -6.18
N GLN A 45 -14.70 26.76 -6.89
CA GLN A 45 -14.19 27.54 -8.02
C GLN A 45 -15.23 27.63 -9.16
N HIS A 46 -15.94 26.55 -9.46
CA HIS A 46 -16.96 26.54 -10.51
C HIS A 46 -18.20 27.35 -10.11
N THR A 47 -18.62 27.26 -8.85
CA THR A 47 -19.80 27.99 -8.33
C THR A 47 -19.57 29.49 -8.25
N LYS A 48 -18.32 29.92 -8.00
CA LYS A 48 -17.96 31.31 -7.69
C LYS A 48 -18.83 31.90 -6.57
N ALA A 49 -19.19 31.10 -5.60
CA ALA A 49 -20.02 31.50 -4.47
C ALA A 49 -19.17 32.37 -3.51
N PRO A 50 -19.69 33.52 -3.05
CA PRO A 50 -18.94 34.48 -2.23
C PRO A 50 -18.91 34.14 -0.73
N GLN A 51 -19.60 33.09 -0.31
CA GLN A 51 -19.77 32.72 1.10
C GLN A 51 -18.45 32.27 1.72
N LYS A 52 -18.35 32.45 3.04
CA LYS A 52 -17.27 31.90 3.86
C LYS A 52 -17.19 30.38 3.66
N VAL A 53 -15.98 29.86 3.57
CA VAL A 53 -15.73 28.40 3.50
C VAL A 53 -15.22 27.93 4.85
N GLU A 54 -15.77 26.82 5.32
CA GLU A 54 -15.34 26.13 6.54
C GLU A 54 -15.15 24.64 6.24
N ARG A 55 -14.33 23.95 7.02
CA ARG A 55 -13.98 22.56 6.82
C ARG A 55 -14.45 21.68 7.97
N LEU A 56 -15.33 20.75 7.69
CA LEU A 56 -15.66 19.65 8.57
C LEU A 56 -14.64 18.51 8.34
N TRP A 57 -13.82 18.23 9.35
CA TRP A 57 -12.79 17.21 9.28
C TRP A 57 -13.16 16.01 10.13
N LEU A 58 -13.66 14.95 9.48
CA LEU A 58 -14.11 13.74 10.16
C LEU A 58 -13.15 12.58 9.88
N GLN A 59 -12.63 11.97 10.94
CA GLN A 59 -11.84 10.73 10.88
C GLN A 59 -12.68 9.51 11.29
N SER A 60 -13.81 9.75 11.98
CA SER A 60 -14.78 8.74 12.38
C SER A 60 -16.20 9.21 12.01
N MET A 61 -17.09 8.26 11.71
CA MET A 61 -18.49 8.53 11.33
C MET A 61 -19.48 8.19 12.44
N THR A 62 -19.01 8.10 13.68
CA THR A 62 -19.92 7.94 14.82
C THR A 62 -20.74 9.22 15.04
N PRO A 63 -21.99 9.12 15.56
CA PRO A 63 -22.81 10.30 15.82
C PRO A 63 -22.14 11.36 16.70
N GLN A 64 -21.33 10.91 17.68
CA GLN A 64 -20.59 11.83 18.54
C GLN A 64 -19.48 12.56 17.77
N ALA A 65 -18.65 11.83 17.01
CA ALA A 65 -17.57 12.44 16.20
C ALA A 65 -18.12 13.45 15.18
N ILE A 66 -19.31 13.21 14.61
CA ILE A 66 -19.97 14.14 13.70
C ILE A 66 -20.38 15.42 14.44
N ARG A 67 -21.00 15.33 15.62
CA ARG A 67 -21.39 16.50 16.43
C ARG A 67 -20.16 17.32 16.82
N ASP A 68 -19.13 16.65 17.34
CA ASP A 68 -17.88 17.29 17.73
C ASP A 68 -17.19 17.98 16.55
N GLY A 69 -17.24 17.34 15.37
CA GLY A 69 -16.70 17.92 14.14
C GLY A 69 -17.40 19.22 13.73
N PHE A 70 -18.73 19.31 13.89
CA PHE A 70 -19.49 20.53 13.61
C PHE A 70 -19.25 21.63 14.64
N THR A 71 -18.92 21.29 15.89
CA THR A 71 -18.54 22.28 16.91
C THR A 71 -17.11 22.78 16.74
N HIS A 72 -16.25 22.05 15.97
CA HIS A 72 -14.84 22.37 15.76
C HIS A 72 -14.50 22.44 14.26
N LEU A 73 -15.26 23.25 13.52
CA LEU A 73 -14.96 23.49 12.11
C LEU A 73 -13.61 24.20 11.96
N ARG A 74 -12.82 23.73 11.01
CA ARG A 74 -11.53 24.34 10.68
C ARG A 74 -11.71 25.52 9.70
N SER A 75 -10.81 26.46 9.75
CA SER A 75 -10.82 27.56 8.80
C SER A 75 -10.37 27.09 7.40
N ASP A 76 -10.78 27.82 6.37
CA ASP A 76 -10.32 27.59 5.00
C ASP A 76 -8.80 27.75 4.87
N GLU A 77 -8.22 28.70 5.60
CA GLU A 77 -6.80 29.05 5.59
C GLU A 77 -5.92 27.87 6.05
N ASP A 78 -6.37 27.13 7.07
CA ASP A 78 -5.65 25.96 7.61
C ASP A 78 -5.47 24.86 6.55
N LEU A 79 -6.32 24.85 5.52
CA LEU A 79 -6.36 23.81 4.49
C LEU A 79 -5.71 24.25 3.17
N HIS A 80 -5.23 25.48 3.04
CA HIS A 80 -4.63 25.97 1.80
C HIS A 80 -3.44 25.13 1.33
N ASN A 81 -2.57 24.72 2.24
CA ASN A 81 -1.43 23.86 1.89
C ASN A 81 -1.87 22.49 1.39
N LEU A 82 -2.90 21.90 2.00
CA LEU A 82 -3.49 20.64 1.56
C LEU A 82 -4.14 20.80 0.17
N ALA A 83 -4.87 21.90 -0.05
CA ALA A 83 -5.48 22.22 -1.34
C ALA A 83 -4.43 22.39 -2.45
N ASN A 84 -3.34 23.09 -2.16
CA ASN A 84 -2.22 23.28 -3.08
C ASN A 84 -1.52 21.94 -3.40
N ALA A 85 -1.28 21.10 -2.39
CA ALA A 85 -0.71 19.77 -2.60
C ALA A 85 -1.62 18.88 -3.47
N ALA A 86 -2.95 18.96 -3.27
CA ALA A 86 -3.92 18.23 -4.09
C ALA A 86 -3.94 18.71 -5.55
N ARG A 87 -3.88 20.02 -5.75
CA ARG A 87 -3.79 20.65 -7.08
C ARG A 87 -2.50 20.28 -7.80
N CYS A 88 -1.34 20.48 -7.16
CA CYS A 88 -0.04 20.13 -7.73
C CYS A 88 0.02 18.66 -8.16
N ARG A 89 -0.52 17.76 -7.34
CA ARG A 89 -0.60 16.33 -7.70
C ARG A 89 -1.43 16.12 -8.95
N SER A 90 -2.62 16.72 -9.03
CA SER A 90 -3.50 16.59 -10.20
C SER A 90 -2.89 17.15 -11.47
N GLU A 91 -2.25 18.32 -11.39
CA GLU A 91 -1.60 18.97 -12.53
C GLU A 91 -0.36 18.20 -12.99
N SER A 92 0.45 17.70 -12.06
CA SER A 92 1.61 16.85 -12.38
C SER A 92 1.20 15.55 -13.06
N ASP A 93 0.17 14.87 -12.54
CA ASP A 93 -0.35 13.65 -13.16
C ASP A 93 -0.82 13.89 -14.59
N TRP A 94 -1.49 15.02 -14.84
CA TRP A 94 -1.94 15.41 -16.17
C TRP A 94 -0.77 15.74 -17.10
N LEU A 95 0.17 16.58 -16.65
CA LEU A 95 1.32 17.01 -17.48
C LEU A 95 2.21 15.84 -17.85
N VAL A 96 2.58 14.99 -16.87
CA VAL A 96 3.42 13.82 -17.11
C VAL A 96 2.67 12.80 -17.97
N GLY A 97 1.41 12.54 -17.66
CA GLY A 97 0.58 11.57 -18.37
C GLY A 97 0.39 11.93 -19.85
N ILE A 98 0.04 13.19 -20.16
CA ILE A 98 -0.21 13.59 -21.54
C ILE A 98 1.09 13.64 -22.38
N ASN A 99 2.15 14.21 -21.82
CA ASN A 99 3.42 14.33 -22.56
C ASN A 99 4.12 12.99 -22.71
N GLY A 100 4.15 12.17 -21.64
CA GLY A 100 4.70 10.82 -21.70
C GLY A 100 3.95 9.92 -22.66
N THR A 101 2.62 9.95 -22.65
CA THR A 101 1.80 9.18 -23.59
C THR A 101 2.05 9.59 -25.04
N ARG A 102 2.13 10.90 -25.33
CA ARG A 102 2.45 11.40 -26.67
C ARG A 102 3.83 10.94 -27.14
N ALA A 103 4.84 11.11 -26.28
CA ALA A 103 6.21 10.73 -26.61
C ALA A 103 6.33 9.23 -26.88
N MET A 104 5.79 8.38 -25.99
CA MET A 104 5.87 6.93 -26.13
C MET A 104 5.03 6.41 -27.31
N THR A 105 3.86 7.00 -27.57
CA THR A 105 3.04 6.67 -28.73
C THR A 105 3.77 7.03 -30.03
N ALA A 106 4.38 8.21 -30.11
CA ALA A 106 5.18 8.61 -31.28
C ALA A 106 6.41 7.70 -31.47
N PHE A 107 7.11 7.35 -30.38
CA PHE A 107 8.25 6.44 -30.42
C PHE A 107 7.87 5.05 -30.94
N ASN A 108 6.81 4.46 -30.42
CA ASN A 108 6.37 3.12 -30.79
C ASN A 108 5.68 3.07 -32.18
N SER A 109 5.28 4.20 -32.73
CA SER A 109 4.64 4.30 -34.03
C SER A 109 5.61 4.67 -35.18
N LYS A 110 6.93 4.77 -34.91
CA LYS A 110 7.95 5.17 -35.91
C LYS A 110 8.03 4.26 -37.13
N SER A 111 7.77 2.97 -36.95
CA SER A 111 7.83 1.97 -38.02
C SER A 111 6.53 1.79 -38.79
N GLY A 112 5.57 2.69 -38.63
CA GLY A 112 4.23 2.66 -39.21
C GLY A 112 3.17 2.14 -38.25
N GLY A 113 1.89 2.48 -38.53
CA GLY A 113 0.77 2.19 -37.64
C GLY A 113 0.60 3.23 -36.51
N PHE A 114 -0.42 3.02 -35.68
CA PHE A 114 -0.67 3.84 -34.49
C PHE A 114 -0.77 2.93 -33.26
N PHE A 115 0.23 3.02 -32.39
CA PHE A 115 0.32 2.20 -31.19
C PHE A 115 0.22 3.09 -29.94
N LEU A 116 -1.02 3.30 -29.47
CA LEU A 116 -1.27 4.08 -28.27
C LEU A 116 -0.53 3.47 -27.08
N THR A 117 0.49 4.16 -26.59
CA THR A 117 1.28 3.73 -25.44
C THR A 117 1.06 4.71 -24.29
N THR A 118 0.19 4.34 -23.36
CA THR A 118 -0.19 5.20 -22.25
C THR A 118 0.89 5.21 -21.18
N VAL A 119 1.16 6.41 -20.64
CA VAL A 119 2.05 6.63 -19.50
C VAL A 119 1.23 7.19 -18.35
N GLY A 120 1.40 6.64 -17.17
CA GLY A 120 0.70 7.11 -15.98
C GLY A 120 1.43 6.75 -14.69
N ARG A 121 1.20 7.54 -13.66
CA ARG A 121 1.84 7.44 -12.35
C ARG A 121 1.64 6.09 -11.65
N VAL A 122 0.54 5.39 -11.92
CA VAL A 122 0.26 4.10 -11.31
C VAL A 122 0.57 2.96 -12.28
N GLN A 123 0.03 3.03 -13.50
CA GLN A 123 0.13 1.93 -14.46
C GLN A 123 1.54 1.67 -14.94
N THR A 124 2.33 2.72 -15.18
CA THR A 124 3.71 2.55 -15.69
C THR A 124 4.64 1.93 -14.65
N PRO A 125 4.71 2.40 -13.39
CA PRO A 125 5.49 1.72 -12.35
C PRO A 125 4.99 0.30 -12.05
N THR A 126 3.68 0.06 -12.10
CA THR A 126 3.13 -1.28 -11.90
C THR A 126 3.59 -2.24 -12.99
N LEU A 127 3.57 -1.78 -14.25
CA LEU A 127 4.08 -2.57 -15.37
C LEU A 127 5.59 -2.84 -15.22
N SER A 128 6.37 -1.83 -14.83
CA SER A 128 7.82 -1.99 -14.59
C SER A 128 8.11 -3.08 -13.56
N ILE A 129 7.43 -3.06 -12.43
CA ILE A 129 7.58 -4.08 -11.37
C ILE A 129 7.28 -5.50 -11.91
N VAL A 130 6.22 -5.64 -12.71
CA VAL A 130 5.85 -6.93 -13.30
C VAL A 130 6.89 -7.39 -14.31
N VAL A 131 7.36 -6.49 -15.18
CA VAL A 131 8.39 -6.79 -16.19
C VAL A 131 9.71 -7.17 -15.53
N GLU A 132 10.18 -6.40 -14.56
CA GLU A 132 11.40 -6.71 -13.81
C GLU A 132 11.31 -8.09 -13.14
N ARG A 133 10.16 -8.41 -12.56
CA ARG A 133 9.95 -9.73 -11.96
C ARG A 133 9.97 -10.84 -12.99
N GLU A 134 9.33 -10.65 -14.14
CA GLU A 134 9.31 -11.61 -15.25
C GLU A 134 10.72 -11.84 -15.81
N GLU A 135 11.50 -10.77 -15.95
CA GLU A 135 12.92 -10.89 -16.39
C GLU A 135 13.76 -11.68 -15.40
N LEU A 136 13.57 -11.48 -14.09
CA LEU A 136 14.24 -12.27 -13.07
C LEU A 136 13.86 -13.76 -13.16
N ILE A 137 12.58 -14.05 -13.42
CA ILE A 137 12.10 -15.43 -13.62
C ILE A 137 12.74 -16.06 -14.86
N ARG A 138 12.80 -15.33 -15.97
CA ARG A 138 13.42 -15.81 -17.22
C ARG A 138 14.93 -16.04 -17.11
N LYS A 139 15.60 -15.24 -16.29
CA LYS A 139 17.04 -15.36 -16.02
C LYS A 139 17.36 -16.36 -14.92
N PHE A 140 16.35 -16.90 -14.24
CA PHE A 140 16.55 -17.83 -13.13
C PHE A 140 17.14 -19.16 -13.63
N ILE A 141 18.26 -19.55 -13.04
CA ILE A 141 18.89 -20.83 -13.25
C ILE A 141 18.78 -21.63 -11.95
N SER A 142 18.13 -22.78 -12.01
CA SER A 142 18.02 -23.68 -10.87
C SER A 142 19.40 -24.19 -10.45
N ARG A 143 19.67 -24.17 -9.15
CA ARG A 143 20.89 -24.72 -8.56
C ARG A 143 20.53 -25.70 -7.48
N ASP A 144 21.16 -26.86 -7.49
CA ASP A 144 20.98 -27.84 -6.43
C ASP A 144 21.63 -27.38 -5.14
N TYR A 145 20.98 -27.67 -4.03
CA TYR A 145 21.51 -27.43 -2.69
C TYR A 145 21.13 -28.59 -1.77
N TRP A 146 21.90 -28.73 -0.70
CA TRP A 146 21.71 -29.76 0.31
C TRP A 146 21.48 -29.11 1.65
N GLU A 147 20.58 -29.72 2.44
CA GLU A 147 20.38 -29.40 3.85
C GLU A 147 20.63 -30.65 4.66
N VAL A 148 21.36 -30.52 5.75
CA VAL A 148 21.65 -31.63 6.68
C VAL A 148 20.76 -31.50 7.91
N SER A 149 19.99 -32.57 8.18
CA SER A 149 19.15 -32.69 9.37
C SER A 149 19.57 -33.93 10.16
N ALA A 150 19.44 -33.87 11.47
CA ALA A 150 19.76 -35.01 12.33
C ALA A 150 18.69 -35.16 13.42
N GLU A 151 18.47 -36.41 13.81
CA GLU A 151 17.71 -36.75 15.00
C GLU A 151 18.70 -37.02 16.15
N PHE A 152 18.47 -36.37 17.27
CA PHE A 152 19.27 -36.52 18.49
C PHE A 152 18.47 -37.25 19.54
N ILE A 153 19.03 -38.30 20.10
CA ILE A 153 18.44 -39.10 21.17
C ILE A 153 19.08 -38.69 22.49
N CYS A 154 18.28 -38.32 23.45
CA CYS A 154 18.72 -38.02 24.80
C CYS A 154 17.78 -38.69 25.83
N ALA A 155 18.15 -38.59 27.13
CA ALA A 155 17.35 -39.20 28.21
C ALA A 155 15.89 -38.65 28.28
N ALA A 156 15.65 -37.42 27.82
CA ALA A 156 14.36 -36.76 27.84
C ALA A 156 13.49 -37.06 26.58
N GLY A 157 14.08 -37.69 25.56
CA GLY A 157 13.39 -38.00 24.30
C GLY A 157 14.20 -37.76 23.04
N ILE A 158 13.51 -37.59 21.93
CA ILE A 158 14.11 -37.39 20.62
C ILE A 158 13.78 -35.97 20.16
N TYR A 159 14.76 -35.26 19.60
CA TYR A 159 14.54 -33.96 18.97
C TYR A 159 15.25 -33.88 17.63
N GLN A 160 14.73 -33.05 16.72
CA GLN A 160 15.31 -32.82 15.41
C GLN A 160 16.12 -31.53 15.40
N GLY A 161 17.27 -31.56 14.75
CA GLY A 161 18.14 -30.42 14.53
C GLY A 161 18.47 -30.25 13.04
N ARG A 162 18.85 -29.06 12.67
CA ARG A 162 19.32 -28.71 11.33
C ARG A 162 20.71 -28.10 11.43
N TRP A 163 21.57 -28.51 10.55
CA TRP A 163 22.89 -27.92 10.40
C TRP A 163 22.76 -26.46 9.90
N PHE A 164 23.60 -25.60 10.39
CA PHE A 164 23.80 -24.24 9.88
C PHE A 164 25.27 -23.85 9.97
N ASP A 165 25.69 -22.94 9.06
CA ASP A 165 27.03 -22.38 9.09
C ASP A 165 27.10 -21.23 10.14
N PRO A 166 27.83 -21.39 11.25
CA PRO A 166 27.95 -20.38 12.28
C PRO A 166 28.70 -19.12 11.82
N LYS A 167 29.43 -19.21 10.70
CA LYS A 167 30.15 -18.09 10.08
C LYS A 167 29.31 -17.34 9.07
N PHE A 168 28.10 -17.82 8.79
CA PHE A 168 27.21 -17.15 7.82
C PHE A 168 26.87 -15.74 8.30
N LYS A 169 27.23 -14.76 7.48
CA LYS A 169 26.84 -13.36 7.72
C LYS A 169 25.75 -13.01 6.70
N LYS A 170 24.62 -12.57 7.19
CA LYS A 170 23.58 -12.01 6.32
C LYS A 170 24.14 -10.73 5.69
N GLU A 171 24.26 -10.73 4.37
CA GLU A 171 24.78 -9.57 3.64
C GLU A 171 23.95 -8.32 3.95
N SER A 172 24.61 -7.14 3.98
CA SER A 172 23.91 -5.88 4.25
C SER A 172 22.88 -5.58 3.16
N LYS A 173 21.86 -4.78 3.49
CA LYS A 173 20.73 -4.47 2.60
C LYS A 173 21.13 -3.85 1.26
N ASP A 174 22.35 -3.37 1.12
CA ASP A 174 22.87 -2.66 -0.06
C ASP A 174 23.63 -3.57 -1.05
N ALA A 175 23.90 -4.83 -0.70
CA ALA A 175 24.48 -5.79 -1.64
C ALA A 175 23.38 -6.53 -2.38
N ALA A 176 23.61 -6.87 -3.65
CA ALA A 176 22.69 -7.71 -4.44
C ALA A 176 22.53 -9.06 -3.73
N ILE A 177 21.48 -9.16 -2.91
CA ILE A 177 21.24 -10.31 -2.04
C ILE A 177 20.84 -11.49 -2.91
N ASP A 178 21.67 -12.53 -2.98
CA ASP A 178 21.25 -13.82 -3.51
C ASP A 178 20.20 -14.43 -2.57
N PRO A 179 18.89 -14.43 -2.93
CA PRO A 179 17.82 -14.91 -2.04
C PRO A 179 17.94 -16.40 -1.71
N GLU A 180 18.73 -17.14 -2.49
CA GLU A 180 18.97 -18.56 -2.31
C GLU A 180 20.05 -18.86 -1.25
N LYS A 181 20.84 -17.86 -0.87
CA LYS A 181 21.91 -17.99 0.11
C LYS A 181 21.34 -17.96 1.52
N LYS A 182 21.35 -19.11 2.19
CA LYS A 182 20.85 -19.31 3.57
C LYS A 182 21.92 -20.03 4.40
N GLU A 183 21.92 -19.78 5.68
CA GLU A 183 22.83 -20.41 6.62
C GLU A 183 22.75 -21.95 6.68
N SER A 184 21.59 -22.52 6.34
CA SER A 184 21.35 -23.96 6.33
C SER A 184 21.66 -24.63 4.99
N ARG A 185 22.02 -23.90 3.95
CA ARG A 185 22.23 -24.44 2.60
C ARG A 185 23.70 -24.67 2.28
N LEU A 186 23.98 -25.87 1.81
CA LEU A 186 25.25 -26.30 1.24
C LEU A 186 25.12 -26.42 -0.27
N TRP A 187 26.14 -25.95 -0.99
CA TRP A 187 26.16 -25.92 -2.45
C TRP A 187 26.97 -27.07 -3.07
N SER A 188 27.38 -28.05 -2.24
CA SER A 188 28.15 -29.21 -2.64
C SER A 188 27.68 -30.46 -1.90
N GLU A 189 27.35 -31.48 -2.62
CA GLU A 189 26.98 -32.79 -2.09
C GLU A 189 28.09 -33.37 -1.22
N ALA A 190 29.33 -33.26 -1.67
CA ALA A 190 30.48 -33.77 -0.95
C ALA A 190 30.65 -33.08 0.41
N ALA A 191 30.36 -31.76 0.50
CA ALA A 191 30.35 -31.03 1.77
C ALA A 191 29.25 -31.54 2.71
N ALA A 192 28.06 -31.78 2.20
CA ALA A 192 26.96 -32.35 2.98
C ALA A 192 27.28 -33.74 3.47
N ALA A 193 27.77 -34.64 2.61
CA ALA A 193 28.18 -35.98 2.95
C ALA A 193 29.29 -36.00 4.01
N SER A 194 30.27 -35.09 3.89
CA SER A 194 31.34 -34.94 4.87
C SER A 194 30.82 -34.57 6.28
N ILE A 195 29.83 -33.67 6.37
CA ILE A 195 29.22 -33.32 7.64
C ILE A 195 28.47 -34.51 8.24
N VAL A 196 27.69 -35.22 7.41
CA VAL A 196 26.96 -36.42 7.86
C VAL A 196 27.93 -37.45 8.41
N ALA A 197 29.00 -37.79 7.66
CA ALA A 197 30.00 -38.76 8.10
C ALA A 197 30.76 -38.33 9.37
N ALA A 198 30.97 -37.03 9.54
CA ALA A 198 31.58 -36.50 10.73
C ALA A 198 30.72 -36.60 11.98
N CYS A 199 29.40 -36.60 11.85
CA CYS A 199 28.42 -36.54 12.96
C CYS A 199 27.73 -37.88 13.24
N HIS A 200 27.65 -38.79 12.26
CA HIS A 200 26.93 -40.05 12.36
C HIS A 200 27.41 -40.89 13.58
N ASP A 201 26.44 -41.31 14.37
CA ASP A 201 26.65 -42.16 15.60
C ASP A 201 27.65 -41.57 16.64
N LYS A 202 27.82 -40.28 16.64
CA LYS A 202 28.71 -39.63 17.62
C LYS A 202 27.90 -38.87 18.66
N ALA A 203 28.41 -38.88 19.89
CA ALA A 203 27.86 -38.08 20.97
C ALA A 203 28.07 -36.59 20.70
N GLY A 204 27.01 -35.80 20.77
CA GLY A 204 27.02 -34.36 20.64
C GLY A 204 26.99 -33.64 22.01
N LYS A 205 27.59 -32.46 22.08
CA LYS A 205 27.43 -31.55 23.21
C LYS A 205 26.34 -30.55 22.91
N VAL A 206 25.33 -30.51 23.78
CA VAL A 206 24.23 -29.53 23.66
C VAL A 206 24.57 -28.30 24.51
N THR A 207 24.35 -27.13 23.95
CA THR A 207 24.38 -25.85 24.68
C THR A 207 23.03 -25.20 24.52
N GLU A 208 22.38 -24.88 25.61
CA GLU A 208 21.11 -24.15 25.61
C GLU A 208 21.38 -22.67 25.92
N GLU A 209 20.84 -21.80 25.05
CA GLU A 209 20.81 -20.35 25.30
C GLU A 209 19.37 -19.89 25.42
N SER A 210 19.05 -19.26 26.55
CA SER A 210 17.77 -18.59 26.76
C SER A 210 17.96 -17.09 26.82
N LYS A 211 17.27 -16.36 25.93
CA LYS A 211 17.29 -14.90 25.91
C LYS A 211 15.87 -14.36 26.08
N PRO A 212 15.64 -13.41 26.98
CA PRO A 212 14.35 -12.77 27.08
C PRO A 212 14.05 -12.05 25.77
N SER A 213 12.87 -12.26 25.25
CA SER A 213 12.39 -11.56 24.06
C SER A 213 11.06 -10.88 24.35
N SER A 214 10.83 -9.74 23.73
CA SER A 214 9.55 -9.06 23.76
C SER A 214 9.01 -8.91 22.34
N GLN A 215 7.72 -9.17 22.17
CA GLN A 215 7.03 -8.92 20.93
C GLN A 215 6.04 -7.78 21.14
N ALA A 216 6.19 -6.72 20.37
CA ALA A 216 5.22 -5.63 20.37
C ALA A 216 3.86 -6.12 19.87
N ALA A 217 2.79 -5.55 20.41
CA ALA A 217 1.44 -5.81 19.88
C ALA A 217 1.38 -5.44 18.39
N PRO A 218 0.64 -6.21 17.58
CA PRO A 218 0.46 -5.88 16.17
C PRO A 218 -0.24 -4.53 16.03
N GLN A 219 0.19 -3.76 15.05
CA GLN A 219 -0.47 -2.50 14.68
C GLN A 219 -1.82 -2.77 14.03
N LEU A 220 -2.69 -1.76 13.99
CA LEU A 220 -3.94 -1.82 13.23
C LEU A 220 -3.65 -1.94 11.72
N PHE A 221 -4.66 -2.30 10.96
CA PHE A 221 -4.53 -2.44 9.51
C PHE A 221 -4.63 -1.08 8.81
N ASP A 222 -3.69 -0.80 7.93
CA ASP A 222 -3.90 0.08 6.79
C ASP A 222 -4.63 -0.68 5.66
N LEU A 223 -5.05 0.02 4.61
CA LEU A 223 -5.77 -0.63 3.50
C LEU A 223 -4.97 -1.77 2.86
N THR A 224 -3.69 -1.56 2.61
CA THR A 224 -2.84 -2.54 1.93
C THR A 224 -2.63 -3.80 2.77
N SER A 225 -2.35 -3.63 4.06
CA SER A 225 -2.19 -4.76 4.97
C SER A 225 -3.50 -5.53 5.18
N LEU A 226 -4.64 -4.83 5.25
CA LEU A 226 -5.96 -5.47 5.29
C LEU A 226 -6.23 -6.29 4.02
N GLN A 227 -5.93 -5.75 2.85
CA GLN A 227 -6.11 -6.47 1.59
C GLN A 227 -5.23 -7.72 1.50
N ARG A 228 -3.98 -7.63 1.94
CA ARG A 228 -3.06 -8.79 1.98
C ARG A 228 -3.54 -9.88 2.92
N GLU A 229 -3.97 -9.50 4.13
CA GLU A 229 -4.47 -10.44 5.13
C GLU A 229 -5.77 -11.10 4.68
N ALA A 230 -6.72 -10.34 4.14
CA ALA A 230 -7.97 -10.85 3.60
C ALA A 230 -7.75 -11.79 2.41
N ASN A 231 -6.77 -11.49 1.56
CA ASN A 231 -6.40 -12.38 0.47
C ASN A 231 -5.77 -13.68 0.98
N ALA A 232 -4.84 -13.59 1.94
CA ALA A 232 -4.16 -14.77 2.49
C ALA A 232 -5.11 -15.72 3.23
N ARG A 233 -6.08 -15.19 4.00
CA ARG A 233 -7.01 -16.00 4.81
C ARG A 233 -8.25 -16.46 4.06
N PHE A 234 -8.78 -15.61 3.18
CA PHE A 234 -10.11 -15.81 2.58
C PHE A 234 -10.10 -15.81 1.05
N GLY A 235 -8.95 -15.60 0.40
CA GLY A 235 -8.85 -15.49 -1.05
C GLY A 235 -9.53 -14.25 -1.63
N PHE A 236 -9.84 -13.23 -0.83
CA PHE A 236 -10.52 -12.03 -1.31
C PHE A 236 -9.60 -11.20 -2.21
N SER A 237 -10.14 -10.72 -3.32
CA SER A 237 -9.43 -9.75 -4.15
C SER A 237 -9.31 -8.39 -3.42
N ALA A 238 -8.31 -7.61 -3.77
CA ALA A 238 -8.14 -6.24 -3.25
C ALA A 238 -9.40 -5.37 -3.47
N LYS A 239 -10.06 -5.53 -4.63
CA LYS A 239 -11.30 -4.84 -4.96
C LYS A 239 -12.46 -5.25 -4.04
N ASN A 240 -12.61 -6.55 -3.79
CA ASN A 240 -13.66 -7.05 -2.90
C ASN A 240 -13.44 -6.58 -1.46
N THR A 241 -12.22 -6.70 -0.96
CA THR A 241 -11.84 -6.24 0.39
C THR A 241 -12.14 -4.75 0.57
N LEU A 242 -11.76 -3.91 -0.39
CA LEU A 242 -12.07 -2.48 -0.35
C LEU A 242 -13.58 -2.22 -0.37
N GLY A 243 -14.34 -2.95 -1.20
CA GLY A 243 -15.80 -2.81 -1.27
C GLY A 243 -16.48 -3.13 0.06
N LEU A 244 -16.06 -4.19 0.73
CA LEU A 244 -16.53 -4.56 2.05
C LEU A 244 -16.16 -3.51 3.12
N ALA A 245 -14.92 -3.05 3.12
CA ALA A 245 -14.46 -2.01 4.03
C ALA A 245 -15.23 -0.68 3.83
N GLN A 246 -15.52 -0.29 2.58
CA GLN A 246 -16.36 0.86 2.28
C GLN A 246 -17.79 0.69 2.78
N ALA A 247 -18.39 -0.48 2.64
CA ALA A 247 -19.73 -0.75 3.17
C ALA A 247 -19.75 -0.65 4.72
N LEU A 248 -18.73 -1.18 5.39
CA LEU A 248 -18.57 -1.07 6.84
C LEU A 248 -18.41 0.39 7.30
N TYR A 249 -17.71 1.20 6.52
CA TYR A 249 -17.56 2.63 6.78
C TYR A 249 -18.84 3.43 6.47
N GLU A 250 -19.41 3.27 5.26
CA GLU A 250 -20.48 4.13 4.77
C GLU A 250 -21.86 3.73 5.29
N ARG A 251 -22.18 2.43 5.33
CA ARG A 251 -23.50 1.93 5.70
C ARG A 251 -23.61 1.59 7.18
N HIS A 252 -22.63 0.85 7.68
CA HIS A 252 -22.66 0.29 9.04
C HIS A 252 -22.00 1.19 10.07
N LYS A 253 -21.17 2.16 9.66
CA LYS A 253 -20.48 3.13 10.54
C LYS A 253 -19.60 2.49 11.63
N VAL A 254 -19.07 1.30 11.37
CA VAL A 254 -18.28 0.52 12.32
C VAL A 254 -16.78 0.48 11.99
N LEU A 255 -16.36 1.17 10.93
CA LEU A 255 -14.99 1.27 10.50
C LEU A 255 -14.61 2.74 10.31
N THR A 256 -13.35 3.09 10.52
CA THR A 256 -12.78 4.39 10.13
C THR A 256 -12.60 4.45 8.60
N TYR A 257 -12.21 5.61 8.06
CA TYR A 257 -12.04 5.77 6.61
C TYR A 257 -11.09 4.71 6.03
N PRO A 258 -11.56 3.84 5.12
CA PRO A 258 -10.82 2.64 4.74
C PRO A 258 -9.61 2.89 3.84
N ARG A 259 -9.56 4.04 3.13
CA ARG A 259 -8.42 4.38 2.26
C ARG A 259 -7.36 5.16 3.04
N THR A 260 -6.84 4.53 4.07
CA THR A 260 -5.82 5.10 4.96
C THR A 260 -4.54 4.31 4.88
N ASP A 261 -3.42 4.98 5.08
CA ASP A 261 -2.09 4.43 5.34
C ASP A 261 -1.74 4.48 6.84
N SER A 262 -2.61 5.07 7.67
CA SER A 262 -2.47 5.08 9.12
C SER A 262 -2.80 3.72 9.72
N ARG A 263 -2.02 3.34 10.72
CA ARG A 263 -2.18 2.14 11.54
C ARG A 263 -2.51 2.45 12.99
N ALA A 264 -2.89 3.67 13.26
CA ALA A 264 -3.33 4.16 14.57
C ALA A 264 -4.80 4.56 14.52
N LEU A 265 -5.48 4.48 15.65
CA LEU A 265 -6.79 5.09 15.82
C LEU A 265 -6.66 6.61 15.88
N PRO A 266 -7.66 7.33 15.38
CA PRO A 266 -7.72 8.79 15.47
C PRO A 266 -7.91 9.26 16.90
#